data_ca199d21256376d1e26e2ef96c691feb
#
_entry.id   ca199d21256376d1e26e2ef96c691feb
#
_cell.length_a   1.000
_cell.length_b   1.000
_cell.length_c   1.000
_cell.angle_alpha   90.00
_cell.angle_beta   90.00
_cell.angle_gamma   90.00
#
_symmetry.space_group_name_H-M   'P 1'
#
loop_
_entity.id
_entity.type
_entity.pdbx_description
1 polymer ?
#
loop_
_entity_poly.entity_id
_entity_poly.type
_entity_poly.pdbx_seq_one_letter_code
_entity_poly.pdbx_strand_id
1 'polypeptide(L)'
;MRRWTPLAVLLLAACSAPEVRVRVAIPDADSLEAPVADLPLIALPYDRDSVLAALEAKAATPRPSTGKLDSLLAKFRAPFANYARLAWAATRRRDALAALRQRLDSIPRGAPEYREQYARFLALSDSLAAMEPRLGRARKELDAARTALDKRATPLRNAIREWENSTFRGYDSITASLAKQSGRTPFADTTGADGRVRMRLGRGRWWLYARSWDALDPNSEWYWNIPVMGDSLTLDAKNAKRRARY
;
A
#
# COMPACT_ATOMS: atom_id res chain seq x y z
N MET A 1 -5.26 46.77 -57.64
CA MET A 1 -5.15 45.32 -57.53
C MET A 1 -4.59 45.00 -56.15
N ARG A 2 -5.44 44.59 -55.18
CA ARG A 2 -5.10 44.29 -53.81
C ARG A 2 -4.98 42.78 -53.66
N ARG A 3 -3.75 42.25 -53.48
CA ARG A 3 -3.49 40.82 -53.27
C ARG A 3 -3.79 40.48 -51.81
N TRP A 4 -4.78 39.64 -51.57
CA TRP A 4 -5.07 39.03 -50.29
C TRP A 4 -4.22 37.73 -50.15
N THR A 5 -3.33 37.72 -49.20
CA THR A 5 -2.60 36.53 -48.77
C THR A 5 -3.45 35.81 -47.72
N PRO A 6 -3.83 34.54 -47.90
CA PRO A 6 -4.50 33.82 -46.83
C PRO A 6 -3.50 33.39 -45.76
N LEU A 7 -3.73 33.85 -44.53
CA LEU A 7 -3.01 33.46 -43.33
C LEU A 7 -3.47 32.03 -42.95
N ALA A 8 -2.65 31.03 -43.25
CA ALA A 8 -2.90 29.64 -42.82
C ALA A 8 -2.63 29.52 -41.32
N VAL A 9 -3.66 29.52 -40.49
CA VAL A 9 -3.57 29.21 -39.09
C VAL A 9 -3.36 27.72 -38.92
N LEU A 10 -2.12 27.30 -38.67
CA LEU A 10 -1.77 25.94 -38.25
C LEU A 10 -2.30 25.74 -36.79
N LEU A 11 -3.44 25.09 -36.66
CA LEU A 11 -3.93 24.55 -35.41
C LEU A 11 -3.00 23.38 -34.98
N LEU A 12 -2.01 23.67 -34.19
CA LEU A 12 -1.25 22.67 -33.42
C LEU A 12 -2.22 22.02 -32.42
N ALA A 13 -2.85 20.93 -32.83
CA ALA A 13 -3.53 20.04 -31.91
C ALA A 13 -2.46 19.46 -30.96
N ALA A 14 -2.28 20.10 -29.81
CA ALA A 14 -1.49 19.56 -28.71
C ALA A 14 -2.14 18.23 -28.31
N CYS A 15 -1.61 17.12 -28.81
CA CYS A 15 -1.95 15.78 -28.34
C CYS A 15 -1.51 15.67 -26.88
N SER A 16 -2.35 16.10 -25.96
CA SER A 16 -2.13 15.85 -24.53
C SER A 16 -2.11 14.34 -24.29
N ALA A 17 -1.08 13.85 -23.60
CA ALA A 17 -1.04 12.45 -23.19
C ALA A 17 -2.31 12.12 -22.38
N PRO A 18 -2.93 10.95 -22.62
CA PRO A 18 -4.13 10.56 -21.87
C PRO A 18 -3.83 10.52 -20.37
N GLU A 19 -4.74 11.11 -19.58
CA GLU A 19 -4.68 11.09 -18.13
C GLU A 19 -5.38 9.83 -17.61
N VAL A 20 -4.68 9.06 -16.78
CA VAL A 20 -5.21 7.88 -16.09
C VAL A 20 -5.43 8.25 -14.63
N ARG A 21 -6.67 8.10 -14.16
CA ARG A 21 -7.05 8.31 -12.76
C ARG A 21 -6.97 7.00 -12.01
N VAL A 22 -6.15 6.97 -10.98
CA VAL A 22 -5.97 5.77 -10.14
C VAL A 22 -6.49 6.03 -8.75
N ARG A 23 -7.24 5.07 -8.21
CA ARG A 23 -7.65 5.03 -6.80
C ARG A 23 -7.10 3.77 -6.17
N VAL A 24 -6.55 3.89 -4.96
CA VAL A 24 -6.07 2.75 -4.18
C VAL A 24 -6.82 2.68 -2.86
N ALA A 25 -7.43 1.52 -2.59
CA ALA A 25 -8.13 1.25 -1.34
C ALA A 25 -7.96 -0.23 -0.96
N ILE A 26 -7.59 -0.49 0.29
CA ILE A 26 -7.40 -1.84 0.83
C ILE A 26 -8.04 -1.95 2.21
N PRO A 27 -8.32 -3.17 2.71
CA PRO A 27 -8.80 -3.35 4.07
C PRO A 27 -7.82 -2.78 5.10
N ASP A 28 -8.34 -1.97 6.02
CA ASP A 28 -7.63 -1.48 7.21
C ASP A 28 -7.66 -2.51 8.36
N ALA A 29 -7.25 -2.08 9.56
CA ALA A 29 -7.26 -2.92 10.76
C ALA A 29 -8.65 -3.38 11.21
N ASP A 30 -9.72 -2.70 10.80
CA ASP A 30 -11.11 -3.08 11.04
C ASP A 30 -11.72 -3.89 9.91
N SER A 31 -10.91 -4.25 8.90
CA SER A 31 -11.35 -4.93 7.67
C SER A 31 -12.29 -4.09 6.79
N LEU A 32 -12.30 -2.76 7.00
CA LEU A 32 -13.01 -1.81 6.17
C LEU A 32 -12.11 -1.34 5.03
N GLU A 33 -12.68 -1.13 3.86
CA GLU A 33 -11.95 -0.58 2.72
C GLU A 33 -11.59 0.88 2.99
N ALA A 34 -10.30 1.17 3.09
CA ALA A 34 -9.75 2.49 3.38
C ALA A 34 -8.80 2.97 2.26
N PRO A 35 -8.78 4.28 1.96
CA PRO A 35 -7.84 4.83 1.00
C PRO A 35 -6.40 4.66 1.49
N VAL A 36 -5.48 4.36 0.58
CA VAL A 36 -4.06 4.25 0.88
C VAL A 36 -3.37 5.54 0.47
N ALA A 37 -2.99 6.35 1.46
CA ALA A 37 -2.19 7.56 1.26
C ALA A 37 -0.70 7.24 1.06
N ASP A 38 0.00 8.14 0.40
CA ASP A 38 1.46 8.10 0.21
C ASP A 38 1.98 6.79 -0.39
N LEU A 39 1.16 6.10 -1.19
CA LEU A 39 1.55 4.87 -1.85
C LEU A 39 2.28 5.18 -3.16
N PRO A 40 3.54 4.76 -3.33
CA PRO A 40 4.22 4.87 -4.61
C PRO A 40 3.59 3.94 -5.66
N LEU A 41 3.27 4.51 -6.82
CA LEU A 41 2.78 3.81 -7.99
C LEU A 41 3.77 4.00 -9.14
N ILE A 42 4.05 2.94 -9.86
CA ILE A 42 4.95 2.98 -10.99
C ILE A 42 4.23 2.46 -12.23
N ALA A 43 4.07 3.32 -13.23
CA ALA A 43 3.63 2.88 -14.55
C ALA A 43 4.83 2.36 -15.33
N LEU A 44 4.77 1.10 -15.74
CA LEU A 44 5.82 0.39 -16.45
C LEU A 44 5.40 0.16 -17.90
N PRO A 45 6.29 0.40 -18.88
CA PRO A 45 6.00 0.11 -20.30
C PRO A 45 6.14 -1.38 -20.65
N TYR A 46 6.24 -2.26 -19.66
CA TYR A 46 6.37 -3.70 -19.78
C TYR A 46 5.67 -4.40 -18.61
N ASP A 47 5.32 -5.68 -18.82
CA ASP A 47 4.79 -6.54 -17.77
C ASP A 47 5.92 -7.04 -16.85
N ARG A 48 5.95 -6.56 -15.63
CA ARG A 48 6.95 -6.92 -14.62
C ARG A 48 6.91 -8.41 -14.27
N ASP A 49 5.70 -8.98 -14.13
CA ASP A 49 5.54 -10.39 -13.75
C ASP A 49 6.09 -11.31 -14.84
N SER A 50 5.88 -10.96 -16.12
CA SER A 50 6.43 -11.72 -17.25
C SER A 50 7.97 -11.69 -17.28
N VAL A 51 8.58 -10.54 -16.96
CA VAL A 51 10.05 -10.43 -16.87
C VAL A 51 10.59 -11.31 -15.75
N LEU A 52 9.96 -11.26 -14.55
CA LEU A 52 10.38 -12.09 -13.42
C LEU A 52 10.22 -13.58 -13.73
N ALA A 53 9.09 -13.98 -14.31
CA ALA A 53 8.84 -15.37 -14.71
C ALA A 53 9.88 -15.88 -15.73
N ALA A 54 10.27 -15.04 -16.70
CA ALA A 54 11.29 -15.39 -17.68
C ALA A 54 12.69 -15.55 -17.06
N LEU A 55 13.02 -14.77 -16.02
CA LEU A 55 14.26 -14.93 -15.26
C LEU A 55 14.23 -16.18 -14.37
N GLU A 56 13.11 -16.43 -13.69
CA GLU A 56 12.91 -17.62 -12.86
C GLU A 56 13.02 -18.92 -13.70
N ALA A 57 12.46 -18.92 -14.90
CA ALA A 57 12.58 -20.07 -15.83
C ALA A 57 14.03 -20.39 -16.24
N LYS A 58 14.95 -19.42 -16.12
CA LYS A 58 16.38 -19.56 -16.41
C LYS A 58 17.23 -19.75 -15.16
N ALA A 59 16.63 -19.84 -13.97
CA ALA A 59 17.36 -19.98 -12.73
C ALA A 59 18.18 -21.28 -12.72
N ALA A 60 19.42 -21.19 -12.23
CA ALA A 60 20.33 -22.36 -12.12
C ALA A 60 19.83 -23.39 -11.09
N THR A 61 19.07 -22.95 -10.10
CA THR A 61 18.50 -23.79 -9.05
C THR A 61 17.02 -23.47 -8.87
N PRO A 62 16.19 -24.47 -8.49
CA PRO A 62 14.79 -24.22 -8.22
C PRO A 62 14.61 -23.27 -7.03
N ARG A 63 13.49 -22.56 -7.01
CA ARG A 63 13.14 -21.69 -5.90
C ARG A 63 13.07 -22.48 -4.59
N PRO A 64 13.69 -21.98 -3.48
CA PRO A 64 13.60 -22.63 -2.18
C PRO A 64 12.13 -22.78 -1.73
N SER A 65 11.80 -23.93 -1.13
CA SER A 65 10.46 -24.16 -0.61
C SER A 65 10.12 -23.19 0.53
N THR A 66 8.98 -22.52 0.42
CA THR A 66 8.50 -21.56 1.43
C THR A 66 7.65 -22.19 2.52
N GLY A 67 7.21 -23.45 2.40
CA GLY A 67 6.20 -24.06 3.25
C GLY A 67 6.48 -24.01 4.76
N LYS A 68 7.75 -24.18 5.17
CA LYS A 68 8.14 -24.03 6.59
C LYS A 68 8.01 -22.58 7.04
N LEU A 69 8.44 -21.64 6.22
CA LEU A 69 8.35 -20.20 6.52
C LEU A 69 6.90 -19.75 6.56
N ASP A 70 6.08 -20.15 5.59
CA ASP A 70 4.65 -19.84 5.54
C ASP A 70 3.93 -20.32 6.80
N SER A 71 4.25 -21.54 7.29
CA SER A 71 3.70 -22.07 8.54
C SER A 71 4.10 -21.25 9.78
N LEU A 72 5.33 -20.74 9.83
CA LEU A 72 5.80 -19.85 10.91
C LEU A 72 5.09 -18.51 10.87
N LEU A 73 4.94 -17.92 9.67
CA LEU A 73 4.26 -16.65 9.45
C LEU A 73 2.77 -16.75 9.81
N ALA A 74 2.12 -17.86 9.46
CA ALA A 74 0.72 -18.09 9.81
C ALA A 74 0.50 -18.10 11.33
N LYS A 75 1.42 -18.70 12.10
CA LYS A 75 1.36 -18.69 13.58
C LYS A 75 1.54 -17.31 14.18
N PHE A 76 2.33 -16.46 13.55
CA PHE A 76 2.57 -15.08 13.99
C PHE A 76 1.39 -14.15 13.69
N ARG A 77 0.61 -14.44 12.65
CA ARG A 77 -0.49 -13.58 12.17
C ARG A 77 -1.52 -13.25 13.25
N ALA A 78 -1.98 -14.25 14.02
CA ALA A 78 -3.04 -14.04 15.00
C ALA A 78 -2.61 -13.10 16.16
N PRO A 79 -1.46 -13.28 16.83
CA PRO A 79 -0.96 -12.34 17.84
C PRO A 79 -0.79 -10.91 17.28
N PHE A 80 -0.26 -10.80 16.06
CA PHE A 80 -0.08 -9.49 15.42
C PHE A 80 -1.43 -8.81 15.13
N ALA A 81 -2.37 -9.51 14.50
CA ALA A 81 -3.68 -8.96 14.17
C ALA A 81 -4.46 -8.55 15.42
N ASN A 82 -4.36 -9.34 16.51
CA ASN A 82 -4.98 -8.99 17.80
C ASN A 82 -4.40 -7.68 18.34
N TYR A 83 -3.08 -7.56 18.40
CA TYR A 83 -2.43 -6.33 18.86
C TYR A 83 -2.77 -5.14 17.95
N ALA A 84 -2.71 -5.31 16.62
CA ALA A 84 -2.99 -4.24 15.65
C ALA A 84 -4.40 -3.68 15.85
N ARG A 85 -5.44 -4.52 15.96
CA ARG A 85 -6.82 -4.07 16.19
C ARG A 85 -6.96 -3.29 17.48
N LEU A 86 -6.36 -3.76 18.58
CA LEU A 86 -6.42 -3.08 19.86
C LEU A 86 -5.67 -1.74 19.83
N ALA A 87 -4.51 -1.70 19.20
CA ALA A 87 -3.71 -0.47 19.04
C ALA A 87 -4.46 0.57 18.21
N TRP A 88 -5.04 0.18 17.06
CA TRP A 88 -5.89 1.07 16.26
C TRP A 88 -7.09 1.60 17.02
N ALA A 89 -7.80 0.73 17.74
CA ALA A 89 -8.93 1.13 18.55
C ALA A 89 -8.54 2.11 19.68
N ALA A 90 -7.37 1.92 20.30
CA ALA A 90 -6.84 2.84 21.31
C ALA A 90 -6.45 4.19 20.69
N THR A 91 -5.78 4.20 19.53
CA THR A 91 -5.41 5.42 18.82
C THR A 91 -6.65 6.26 18.48
N ARG A 92 -7.67 5.66 17.86
CA ARG A 92 -8.92 6.39 17.56
C ARG A 92 -9.60 6.99 18.79
N ARG A 93 -9.53 6.30 19.96
CA ARG A 93 -10.07 6.86 21.21
C ARG A 93 -9.24 8.03 21.72
N ARG A 94 -7.92 7.97 21.62
CA ARG A 94 -7.04 9.09 21.97
C ARG A 94 -7.30 10.31 21.11
N ASP A 95 -7.46 10.10 19.79
CA ASP A 95 -7.76 11.18 18.85
C ASP A 95 -9.12 11.81 19.14
N ALA A 96 -10.14 10.99 19.42
CA ALA A 96 -11.46 11.47 19.80
C ALA A 96 -11.44 12.22 21.15
N LEU A 97 -10.65 11.77 22.13
CA LEU A 97 -10.45 12.47 23.41
C LEU A 97 -9.77 13.83 23.18
N ALA A 98 -8.76 13.89 22.31
CA ALA A 98 -8.09 15.14 21.97
C ALA A 98 -9.07 16.15 21.33
N ALA A 99 -9.89 15.69 20.38
CA ALA A 99 -10.91 16.50 19.72
C ALA A 99 -11.97 16.99 20.71
N LEU A 100 -12.47 16.12 21.62
CA LEU A 100 -13.43 16.49 22.66
C LEU A 100 -12.86 17.50 23.64
N ARG A 101 -11.59 17.34 24.04
CA ARG A 101 -10.89 18.30 24.92
C ARG A 101 -10.82 19.68 24.28
N GLN A 102 -10.40 19.75 23.02
CA GLN A 102 -10.35 21.01 22.26
C GLN A 102 -11.73 21.68 22.16
N ARG A 103 -12.79 20.87 21.97
CA ARG A 103 -14.16 21.38 21.94
C ARG A 103 -14.60 21.90 23.31
N LEU A 104 -14.33 21.18 24.40
CA LEU A 104 -14.64 21.60 25.78
C LEU A 104 -13.96 22.92 26.14
N ASP A 105 -12.74 23.15 25.67
CA ASP A 105 -12.01 24.40 25.90
C ASP A 105 -12.68 25.62 25.23
N SER A 106 -13.52 25.39 24.21
CA SER A 106 -14.26 26.43 23.48
C SER A 106 -15.68 26.69 24.01
N ILE A 107 -16.23 25.84 24.91
CA ILE A 107 -17.59 25.93 25.42
C ILE A 107 -17.58 26.53 26.82
N PRO A 108 -18.44 27.54 27.15
CA PRO A 108 -18.60 28.04 28.51
C PRO A 108 -19.00 26.92 29.48
N ARG A 109 -18.33 26.81 30.63
CA ARG A 109 -18.53 25.72 31.62
C ARG A 109 -19.97 25.63 32.16
N GLY A 110 -20.70 26.74 32.18
CA GLY A 110 -22.12 26.79 32.61
C GLY A 110 -23.11 26.34 31.55
N ALA A 111 -22.72 26.16 30.31
CA ALA A 111 -23.62 25.76 29.22
C ALA A 111 -24.07 24.31 29.36
N PRO A 112 -25.33 23.98 29.04
CA PRO A 112 -25.82 22.60 29.02
C PRO A 112 -24.97 21.68 28.12
N GLU A 113 -24.53 22.20 26.96
CA GLU A 113 -23.66 21.49 26.01
C GLU A 113 -22.32 21.07 26.65
N TYR A 114 -21.72 21.91 27.53
CA TYR A 114 -20.50 21.57 28.22
C TYR A 114 -20.68 20.28 29.06
N ARG A 115 -21.77 20.16 29.79
CA ARG A 115 -22.03 18.96 30.62
C ARG A 115 -22.20 17.71 29.77
N GLU A 116 -22.84 17.80 28.64
CA GLU A 116 -23.00 16.68 27.71
C GLU A 116 -21.67 16.24 27.13
N GLN A 117 -20.86 17.18 26.61
CA GLN A 117 -19.56 16.86 26.02
C GLN A 117 -18.56 16.34 27.10
N TYR A 118 -18.64 16.87 28.31
CA TYR A 118 -17.83 16.41 29.43
C TYR A 118 -18.17 14.98 29.85
N ALA A 119 -19.46 14.63 29.90
CA ALA A 119 -19.88 13.25 30.14
C ALA A 119 -19.38 12.28 29.06
N ARG A 120 -19.41 12.69 27.79
CA ARG A 120 -18.83 11.90 26.68
C ARG A 120 -17.31 11.74 26.83
N PHE A 121 -16.61 12.80 27.23
CA PHE A 121 -15.17 12.76 27.49
C PHE A 121 -14.83 11.75 28.60
N LEU A 122 -15.55 11.77 29.73
CA LEU A 122 -15.36 10.82 30.81
C LEU A 122 -15.59 9.37 30.36
N ALA A 123 -16.72 9.09 29.70
CA ALA A 123 -17.04 7.75 29.21
C ALA A 123 -16.00 7.21 28.24
N LEU A 124 -15.46 8.07 27.35
CA LEU A 124 -14.43 7.68 26.41
C LEU A 124 -13.07 7.46 27.11
N SER A 125 -12.75 8.29 28.13
CA SER A 125 -11.55 8.14 28.97
C SER A 125 -11.58 6.82 29.73
N ASP A 126 -12.70 6.47 30.36
CA ASP A 126 -12.87 5.19 31.06
C ASP A 126 -12.76 4.01 30.10
N SER A 127 -13.36 4.13 28.91
CA SER A 127 -13.25 3.11 27.86
C SER A 127 -11.79 2.90 27.40
N LEU A 128 -11.00 3.97 27.29
CA LEU A 128 -9.57 3.88 26.95
C LEU A 128 -8.79 3.23 28.09
N ALA A 129 -9.01 3.64 29.33
CA ALA A 129 -8.37 3.08 30.51
C ALA A 129 -8.62 1.56 30.65
N ALA A 130 -9.85 1.11 30.36
CA ALA A 130 -10.22 -0.31 30.35
C ALA A 130 -9.52 -1.11 29.25
N MET A 131 -9.07 -0.46 28.16
CA MET A 131 -8.32 -1.11 27.08
C MET A 131 -6.83 -1.30 27.38
N GLU A 132 -6.21 -0.42 28.15
CA GLU A 132 -4.76 -0.42 28.39
C GLU A 132 -4.21 -1.78 28.90
N PRO A 133 -4.85 -2.47 29.88
CA PRO A 133 -4.37 -3.78 30.29
C PRO A 133 -4.45 -4.84 29.20
N ARG A 134 -5.48 -4.76 28.32
CA ARG A 134 -5.67 -5.69 27.19
C ARG A 134 -4.59 -5.45 26.13
N LEU A 135 -4.32 -4.18 25.81
CA LEU A 135 -3.28 -3.79 24.88
C LEU A 135 -1.90 -4.23 25.38
N GLY A 136 -1.62 -4.05 26.68
CA GLY A 136 -0.37 -4.50 27.30
C GLY A 136 -0.16 -6.01 27.22
N ARG A 137 -1.21 -6.82 27.44
CA ARG A 137 -1.15 -8.29 27.28
C ARG A 137 -0.91 -8.67 25.82
N ALA A 138 -1.68 -8.11 24.90
CA ALA A 138 -1.53 -8.40 23.48
C ALA A 138 -0.14 -8.04 22.95
N ARG A 139 0.47 -6.95 23.46
CA ARG A 139 1.85 -6.59 23.13
C ARG A 139 2.85 -7.64 23.61
N LYS A 140 2.74 -8.11 24.84
CA LYS A 140 3.63 -9.17 25.37
C LYS A 140 3.51 -10.46 24.57
N GLU A 141 2.30 -10.86 24.19
CA GLU A 141 2.06 -12.03 23.33
C GLU A 141 2.70 -11.85 21.94
N LEU A 142 2.57 -10.66 21.35
CA LEU A 142 3.19 -10.33 20.09
C LEU A 142 4.73 -10.38 20.16
N ASP A 143 5.33 -9.80 21.21
CA ASP A 143 6.79 -9.77 21.39
C ASP A 143 7.35 -11.20 21.55
N ALA A 144 6.67 -12.05 22.30
CA ALA A 144 7.04 -13.47 22.44
C ALA A 144 6.93 -14.22 21.09
N ALA A 145 5.83 -14.02 20.37
CA ALA A 145 5.62 -14.62 19.06
C ALA A 145 6.66 -14.15 18.04
N ARG A 146 7.06 -12.86 18.08
CA ARG A 146 8.09 -12.29 17.22
C ARG A 146 9.45 -12.94 17.47
N THR A 147 9.87 -13.03 18.72
CA THR A 147 11.14 -13.67 19.11
C THR A 147 11.20 -15.12 18.62
N ALA A 148 10.10 -15.87 18.82
CA ALA A 148 10.02 -17.26 18.33
C ALA A 148 10.06 -17.38 16.81
N LEU A 149 9.45 -16.43 16.10
CA LEU A 149 9.46 -16.36 14.63
C LEU A 149 10.88 -16.07 14.12
N ASP A 150 11.52 -14.99 14.60
CA ASP A 150 12.79 -14.50 14.08
C ASP A 150 13.89 -15.55 14.16
N LYS A 151 13.97 -16.28 15.26
CA LYS A 151 14.95 -17.36 15.44
C LYS A 151 14.87 -18.43 14.35
N ARG A 152 13.66 -18.77 13.89
CA ARG A 152 13.41 -19.85 12.94
C ARG A 152 13.28 -19.37 11.49
N ALA A 153 12.77 -18.17 11.29
CA ALA A 153 12.49 -17.61 9.96
C ALA A 153 13.72 -17.01 9.30
N THR A 154 14.68 -16.45 10.06
CA THR A 154 15.86 -15.76 9.51
C THR A 154 16.67 -16.62 8.53
N PRO A 155 17.07 -17.87 8.84
CA PRO A 155 17.84 -18.67 7.88
C PRO A 155 17.03 -18.99 6.62
N LEU A 156 15.71 -19.22 6.74
CA LEU A 156 14.84 -19.49 5.59
C LEU A 156 14.69 -18.26 4.70
N ARG A 157 14.51 -17.07 5.30
CA ARG A 157 14.46 -15.80 4.57
C ARG A 157 15.78 -15.50 3.84
N ASN A 158 16.91 -15.79 4.47
CA ASN A 158 18.21 -15.58 3.85
C ASN A 158 18.38 -16.46 2.61
N ALA A 159 18.04 -17.75 2.69
CA ALA A 159 18.11 -18.65 1.55
C ALA A 159 17.24 -18.18 0.37
N ILE A 160 16.00 -17.68 0.65
CA ILE A 160 15.13 -17.12 -0.39
C ILE A 160 15.76 -15.86 -1.00
N ARG A 161 16.29 -14.94 -0.19
CA ARG A 161 16.93 -13.72 -0.67
C ARG A 161 18.17 -13.99 -1.53
N GLU A 162 19.00 -14.92 -1.13
CA GLU A 162 20.16 -15.33 -1.91
C GLU A 162 19.75 -15.88 -3.28
N TRP A 163 18.72 -16.73 -3.30
CA TRP A 163 18.18 -17.24 -4.54
C TRP A 163 17.58 -16.10 -5.42
N GLU A 164 16.80 -15.20 -4.85
CA GLU A 164 16.24 -14.05 -5.56
C GLU A 164 17.33 -13.13 -6.12
N ASN A 165 18.34 -12.81 -5.32
CA ASN A 165 19.46 -11.96 -5.74
C ASN A 165 20.26 -12.58 -6.91
N SER A 166 20.44 -13.89 -6.91
CA SER A 166 21.13 -14.58 -8.01
C SER A 166 20.25 -14.67 -9.27
N THR A 167 18.99 -15.06 -9.08
CA THR A 167 18.02 -15.30 -10.17
C THR A 167 17.63 -14.00 -10.88
N PHE A 168 17.40 -12.92 -10.13
CA PHE A 168 16.92 -11.65 -10.69
C PHE A 168 18.03 -10.62 -10.94
N ARG A 169 19.30 -11.02 -10.89
CA ARG A 169 20.45 -10.12 -11.14
C ARG A 169 20.36 -9.37 -12.46
N GLY A 170 19.80 -9.98 -13.51
CA GLY A 170 19.64 -9.38 -14.84
C GLY A 170 18.41 -8.50 -15.00
N TYR A 171 17.58 -8.33 -13.97
CA TYR A 171 16.28 -7.64 -14.07
C TYR A 171 16.43 -6.21 -14.61
N ASP A 172 17.33 -5.41 -14.04
CA ASP A 172 17.47 -3.99 -14.39
C ASP A 172 17.92 -3.80 -15.86
N SER A 173 18.86 -4.63 -16.33
CA SER A 173 19.33 -4.56 -17.73
C SER A 173 18.26 -4.95 -18.74
N ILE A 174 17.47 -5.98 -18.42
CA ILE A 174 16.34 -6.42 -19.28
C ILE A 174 15.28 -5.33 -19.33
N THR A 175 14.87 -4.78 -18.19
CA THR A 175 13.83 -3.76 -18.12
C THR A 175 14.25 -2.45 -18.75
N ALA A 176 15.51 -2.05 -18.63
CA ALA A 176 16.07 -0.90 -19.36
C ALA A 176 16.01 -1.12 -20.88
N SER A 177 16.33 -2.32 -21.37
CA SER A 177 16.20 -2.67 -22.80
C SER A 177 14.75 -2.62 -23.27
N LEU A 178 13.80 -3.17 -22.50
CA LEU A 178 12.37 -3.13 -22.82
C LEU A 178 11.83 -1.69 -22.86
N ALA A 179 12.22 -0.86 -21.91
CA ALA A 179 11.86 0.54 -21.89
C ALA A 179 12.39 1.27 -23.15
N LYS A 180 13.67 1.07 -23.47
CA LYS A 180 14.30 1.64 -24.68
C LYS A 180 13.59 1.17 -25.97
N GLN A 181 13.31 -0.14 -26.10
CA GLN A 181 12.59 -0.70 -27.28
C GLN A 181 11.19 -0.13 -27.41
N SER A 182 10.51 0.12 -26.32
CA SER A 182 9.17 0.72 -26.32
C SER A 182 9.16 2.23 -26.61
N GLY A 183 10.32 2.89 -26.58
CA GLY A 183 10.45 4.35 -26.63
C GLY A 183 9.82 5.07 -25.43
N ARG A 184 9.63 4.38 -24.28
CA ARG A 184 8.94 4.90 -23.10
C ARG A 184 9.76 4.62 -21.85
N THR A 185 9.72 5.55 -20.90
CA THR A 185 10.38 5.42 -19.60
C THR A 185 9.34 5.11 -18.51
N PRO A 186 9.67 4.32 -17.50
CA PRO A 186 8.82 4.18 -16.32
C PRO A 186 8.46 5.54 -15.73
N PHE A 187 7.21 5.69 -15.29
CA PHE A 187 6.73 6.91 -14.67
C PHE A 187 6.25 6.58 -13.26
N ALA A 188 6.72 7.32 -12.26
CA ALA A 188 6.35 7.12 -10.87
C ALA A 188 5.60 8.34 -10.33
N ASP A 189 4.60 8.06 -9.49
CA ASP A 189 3.84 9.06 -8.75
C ASP A 189 3.35 8.45 -7.43
N THR A 190 2.73 9.26 -6.56
CA THR A 190 2.31 8.84 -5.22
C THR A 190 0.87 9.25 -4.96
N THR A 191 0.09 8.39 -4.29
CA THR A 191 -1.30 8.71 -3.94
C THR A 191 -1.38 9.84 -2.92
N GLY A 192 -2.38 10.71 -3.07
CA GLY A 192 -2.75 11.70 -2.07
C GLY A 192 -3.43 11.08 -0.83
N ALA A 193 -3.80 11.91 0.14
CA ALA A 193 -4.47 11.48 1.38
C ALA A 193 -5.80 10.74 1.15
N ASP A 194 -6.44 10.97 0.02
CA ASP A 194 -7.69 10.30 -0.41
C ASP A 194 -7.43 8.99 -1.20
N GLY A 195 -6.19 8.53 -1.27
CA GLY A 195 -5.77 7.35 -2.02
C GLY A 195 -5.82 7.50 -3.54
N ARG A 196 -5.86 8.73 -4.07
CA ARG A 196 -5.97 8.99 -5.50
C ARG A 196 -4.69 9.62 -6.06
N VAL A 197 -4.48 9.34 -7.36
CA VAL A 197 -3.41 9.98 -8.16
C VAL A 197 -3.86 10.07 -9.62
N ARG A 198 -3.29 11.03 -10.35
CA ARG A 198 -3.51 11.24 -11.79
C ARG A 198 -2.19 11.13 -12.52
N MET A 199 -2.10 10.16 -13.40
CA MET A 199 -0.88 9.87 -14.16
C MET A 199 -1.08 10.21 -15.64
N ARG A 200 -0.19 11.01 -16.22
CA ARG A 200 -0.19 11.29 -17.67
C ARG A 200 0.72 10.28 -18.35
N LEU A 201 0.11 9.30 -18.99
CA LEU A 201 0.82 8.21 -19.66
C LEU A 201 0.79 8.41 -21.17
N GLY A 202 1.93 8.30 -21.83
CA GLY A 202 2.02 8.33 -23.29
C GLY A 202 1.29 7.15 -23.94
N ARG A 203 1.09 7.21 -25.26
CA ARG A 203 0.43 6.13 -26.01
C ARG A 203 1.16 4.80 -25.87
N GLY A 204 0.41 3.69 -25.82
CA GLY A 204 0.92 2.34 -25.75
C GLY A 204 0.41 1.56 -24.54
N ARG A 205 0.86 0.32 -24.40
CA ARG A 205 0.47 -0.53 -23.26
C ARG A 205 1.30 -0.18 -22.04
N TRP A 206 0.62 0.02 -20.92
CA TRP A 206 1.23 0.29 -19.62
C TRP A 206 0.75 -0.72 -18.59
N TRP A 207 1.59 -1.04 -17.64
CA TRP A 207 1.25 -1.80 -16.43
C TRP A 207 1.43 -0.92 -15.22
N LEU A 208 0.47 -0.94 -14.33
CA LEU A 208 0.58 -0.23 -13.06
C LEU A 208 1.07 -1.19 -11.99
N TYR A 209 2.23 -0.88 -11.46
CA TYR A 209 2.88 -1.61 -10.38
C TYR A 209 2.78 -0.84 -9.07
N ALA A 210 2.36 -1.54 -8.01
CA ALA A 210 2.34 -1.02 -6.65
C ALA A 210 2.49 -2.14 -5.63
N ARG A 211 2.91 -1.78 -4.41
CA ARG A 211 2.97 -2.69 -3.26
C ARG A 211 2.52 -1.93 -2.02
N SER A 212 1.62 -2.50 -1.25
CA SER A 212 1.17 -1.97 0.02
C SER A 212 1.24 -3.02 1.12
N TRP A 213 1.46 -2.60 2.35
CA TRP A 213 1.50 -3.49 3.49
C TRP A 213 0.09 -3.94 3.86
N ASP A 214 -0.02 -5.19 4.34
CA ASP A 214 -1.25 -5.65 4.97
C ASP A 214 -1.29 -5.14 6.41
N ALA A 215 -2.34 -4.41 6.77
CA ALA A 215 -2.49 -3.80 8.09
C ALA A 215 -2.60 -4.84 9.23
N LEU A 216 -3.04 -6.07 8.91
CA LEU A 216 -3.23 -7.16 9.87
C LEU A 216 -2.15 -8.26 9.78
N ASP A 217 -1.19 -8.12 8.85
CA ASP A 217 -0.13 -9.11 8.70
C ASP A 217 1.15 -8.46 8.13
N PRO A 218 2.14 -8.11 8.98
CA PRO A 218 3.36 -7.43 8.55
C PRO A 218 4.24 -8.29 7.63
N ASN A 219 3.96 -9.59 7.55
CA ASN A 219 4.65 -10.52 6.67
C ASN A 219 3.92 -10.75 5.35
N SER A 220 2.86 -10.01 5.10
CA SER A 220 2.09 -10.03 3.86
C SER A 220 2.03 -8.63 3.24
N GLU A 221 1.87 -8.61 1.93
CA GLU A 221 1.66 -7.39 1.16
C GLU A 221 0.58 -7.58 0.10
N TRP A 222 -0.07 -6.49 -0.23
CA TRP A 222 -0.88 -6.33 -1.41
C TRP A 222 0.03 -5.96 -2.57
N TYR A 223 -0.05 -6.69 -3.66
CA TYR A 223 0.78 -6.52 -4.83
C TYR A 223 -0.08 -6.37 -6.07
N TRP A 224 0.19 -5.35 -6.84
CA TRP A 224 -0.44 -5.12 -8.14
C TRP A 224 0.62 -5.06 -9.23
N ASN A 225 0.33 -5.68 -10.34
CA ASN A 225 0.98 -5.50 -11.63
C ASN A 225 -0.10 -5.70 -12.68
N ILE A 226 -0.85 -4.63 -12.96
CA ILE A 226 -2.11 -4.69 -13.70
C ILE A 226 -1.98 -3.87 -14.98
N PRO A 227 -2.42 -4.40 -16.15
CA PRO A 227 -2.46 -3.62 -17.37
C PRO A 227 -3.43 -2.44 -17.22
N VAL A 228 -2.99 -1.26 -17.67
CA VAL A 228 -3.83 -0.06 -17.69
C VAL A 228 -4.79 -0.16 -18.87
N MET A 229 -6.08 -0.29 -18.56
CA MET A 229 -7.17 -0.39 -19.53
C MET A 229 -8.12 0.80 -19.34
N GLY A 230 -8.04 1.80 -20.25
CA GLY A 230 -8.88 3.01 -20.15
C GLY A 230 -8.28 4.13 -19.31
N ASP A 231 -9.12 5.07 -18.89
CA ASP A 231 -8.76 6.32 -18.20
C ASP A 231 -8.96 6.29 -16.70
N SER A 232 -9.43 5.17 -16.15
CA SER A 232 -9.68 4.99 -14.72
C SER A 232 -9.33 3.58 -14.28
N LEU A 233 -8.64 3.46 -13.13
CA LEU A 233 -8.24 2.19 -12.56
C LEU A 233 -8.38 2.24 -11.03
N THR A 234 -8.99 1.19 -10.46
CA THR A 234 -9.03 1.00 -9.01
C THR A 234 -8.10 -0.16 -8.65
N LEU A 235 -7.20 0.07 -7.69
CA LEU A 235 -6.38 -0.96 -7.06
C LEU A 235 -7.00 -1.29 -5.69
N ASP A 236 -7.50 -2.50 -5.54
CA ASP A 236 -8.17 -2.98 -4.34
C ASP A 236 -7.76 -4.41 -4.00
N ALA A 237 -8.30 -4.95 -2.91
CA ALA A 237 -8.03 -6.31 -2.49
C ALA A 237 -8.55 -7.39 -3.47
N LYS A 238 -9.51 -7.07 -4.36
CA LYS A 238 -10.10 -8.01 -5.31
C LYS A 238 -9.17 -8.28 -6.49
N ASN A 239 -8.40 -7.24 -6.89
CA ASN A 239 -7.47 -7.34 -8.01
C ASN A 239 -5.99 -7.37 -7.58
N ALA A 240 -5.71 -7.29 -6.28
CA ALA A 240 -4.39 -7.50 -5.72
C ALA A 240 -4.04 -9.00 -5.63
N LYS A 241 -2.76 -9.30 -5.77
CA LYS A 241 -2.18 -10.56 -5.28
C LYS A 241 -1.71 -10.35 -3.84
N ARG A 242 -2.37 -10.98 -2.86
CA ARG A 242 -1.83 -11.01 -1.50
C ARG A 242 -0.72 -12.05 -1.43
N ARG A 243 0.48 -11.65 -1.08
CA ARG A 243 1.65 -12.52 -1.05
C ARG A 243 2.49 -12.32 0.21
N ALA A 244 3.22 -13.36 0.59
CA ALA A 244 4.16 -13.28 1.69
C ALA A 244 5.37 -12.40 1.33
N ARG A 245 5.93 -11.72 2.33
CA ARG A 245 7.17 -10.97 2.28
C ARG A 245 8.26 -11.80 2.97
N TYR A 246 9.20 -12.24 2.19
CA TYR A 246 10.29 -13.06 2.69
C TYR A 246 11.56 -12.25 2.96
#